data_002e0a55e83b257e7775086a97716533
#
_entry.id   002e0a55e83b257e7775086a97716533
#
_cell.length_a   1.000
_cell.length_b   1.000
_cell.length_c   1.000
_cell.angle_alpha   90.00
_cell.angle_beta   90.00
_cell.angle_gamma   90.00
#
_symmetry.space_group_name_H-M   'P 1'
#
loop_
_entity.id
_entity.type
_entity.pdbx_description
1 polymer ?
#
loop_
_entity_poly.entity_id
_entity_poly.type
_entity_poly.pdbx_seq_one_letter_code
_entity_poly.pdbx_strand_id
1 'polypeptide(L)'
;RFINTAALAGLTVGVAACNDKPAAAPAAAPAAPAPAPAPTAHAGANVHLKPGELDTYYGLWSGGHNGDVRVLGLPSGREIHRIPCFVPDALVGWGITNESKAVMGTKPDGNLRYTVADTHHLHASYKDGNYDGRYAWVNDKINARIARIRLDYFVCDKITDLPNVQGFHGIFPDKADPVDPAINYTTRVFCGG
;
A
#
# COMPACT_ATOMS: atom_id res chain seq x y z
N ARG A 1 -43.83 16.35 16.39
CA ARG A 1 -44.90 17.14 15.78
C ARG A 1 -44.47 17.68 14.44
N PHE A 2 -45.17 17.24 13.52
CA PHE A 2 -45.65 17.62 12.17
C PHE A 2 -44.81 17.17 11.00
N ILE A 3 -45.35 16.24 10.36
CA ILE A 3 -45.53 15.77 8.99
C ILE A 3 -45.89 16.94 8.07
N ASN A 4 -45.29 17.00 6.87
CA ASN A 4 -46.08 17.41 5.70
C ASN A 4 -45.55 16.77 4.42
N THR A 5 -46.42 15.94 3.88
CA THR A 5 -46.44 15.38 2.53
C THR A 5 -46.93 16.45 1.54
N ALA A 6 -46.32 16.56 0.39
CA ALA A 6 -46.93 17.18 -0.78
C ALA A 6 -46.53 16.42 -2.04
N ALA A 7 -47.51 15.71 -2.57
CA ALA A 7 -47.54 15.18 -3.92
C ALA A 7 -47.90 16.29 -4.90
N LEU A 8 -47.30 16.34 -6.08
CA LEU A 8 -47.84 17.04 -7.23
C LEU A 8 -47.72 16.19 -8.50
N ALA A 9 -48.85 16.04 -9.11
CA ALA A 9 -49.10 15.25 -10.29
C ALA A 9 -48.76 15.99 -11.60
N GLY A 10 -48.37 15.25 -12.60
CA GLY A 10 -48.79 15.22 -13.97
C GLY A 10 -48.62 16.46 -14.85
N LEU A 11 -47.84 16.29 -15.93
CA LEU A 11 -48.26 16.75 -17.25
C LEU A 11 -47.62 15.87 -18.33
N THR A 12 -48.44 15.07 -18.99
CA THR A 12 -48.10 14.37 -20.23
C THR A 12 -48.35 15.32 -21.40
N VAL A 13 -47.36 15.51 -22.27
CA VAL A 13 -47.58 16.02 -23.63
C VAL A 13 -47.02 14.99 -24.59
N GLY A 14 -47.93 14.29 -25.25
CA GLY A 14 -47.60 13.39 -26.33
C GLY A 14 -47.35 14.17 -27.63
N VAL A 15 -46.29 13.83 -28.34
CA VAL A 15 -46.20 14.08 -29.78
C VAL A 15 -45.77 12.77 -30.45
N ALA A 16 -46.71 12.23 -31.22
CA ALA A 16 -46.49 11.11 -32.10
C ALA A 16 -45.72 11.55 -33.33
N ALA A 17 -44.71 10.87 -33.71
CA ALA A 17 -44.26 10.77 -35.10
C ALA A 17 -43.55 9.42 -35.33
N CYS A 18 -44.14 8.67 -36.21
CA CYS A 18 -43.76 7.35 -36.70
C CYS A 18 -42.38 7.35 -37.33
N ASN A 19 -41.54 6.35 -36.97
CA ASN A 19 -40.74 5.62 -37.95
C ASN A 19 -40.33 4.27 -37.35
N ASP A 20 -41.05 3.24 -37.78
CA ASP A 20 -40.76 1.85 -37.45
C ASP A 20 -39.47 1.41 -38.13
N LYS A 21 -38.39 1.36 -37.34
CA LYS A 21 -37.23 0.55 -37.63
C LYS A 21 -37.01 -0.38 -36.43
N PRO A 22 -37.03 -1.69 -36.58
CA PRO A 22 -36.79 -2.57 -35.42
C PRO A 22 -35.45 -2.28 -34.81
N ALA A 23 -35.42 -1.85 -33.57
CA ALA A 23 -34.18 -1.70 -32.81
C ALA A 23 -33.56 -3.10 -32.68
N ALA A 24 -32.34 -3.25 -33.15
CA ALA A 24 -31.53 -4.43 -32.87
C ALA A 24 -31.44 -4.60 -31.35
N ALA A 25 -31.71 -5.81 -30.88
CA ALA A 25 -31.58 -6.14 -29.46
C ALA A 25 -30.13 -5.82 -29.02
N PRO A 26 -29.94 -5.21 -27.85
CA PRO A 26 -28.60 -4.95 -27.36
C PRO A 26 -27.85 -6.28 -27.21
N ALA A 27 -26.65 -6.34 -27.78
CA ALA A 27 -25.77 -7.48 -27.62
C ALA A 27 -25.59 -7.77 -26.12
N ALA A 28 -25.80 -9.02 -25.73
CA ALA A 28 -25.58 -9.43 -24.35
C ALA A 28 -24.17 -9.03 -23.91
N ALA A 29 -24.08 -8.30 -22.81
CA ALA A 29 -22.79 -7.99 -22.22
C ALA A 29 -22.01 -9.28 -21.96
N PRO A 30 -20.67 -9.30 -22.19
CA PRO A 30 -19.87 -10.46 -21.87
C PRO A 30 -20.10 -10.86 -20.41
N ALA A 31 -20.37 -12.14 -20.18
CA ALA A 31 -20.54 -12.66 -18.83
C ALA A 31 -19.29 -12.32 -18.02
N ALA A 32 -19.49 -11.74 -16.84
CA ALA A 32 -18.38 -11.50 -15.92
C ALA A 32 -17.63 -12.84 -15.68
N PRO A 33 -16.28 -12.83 -15.63
CA PRO A 33 -15.55 -14.04 -15.31
C PRO A 33 -16.04 -14.61 -13.99
N ALA A 34 -16.23 -15.92 -13.94
CA ALA A 34 -16.66 -16.60 -12.73
C ALA A 34 -15.70 -16.22 -11.59
N PRO A 35 -16.20 -15.94 -10.38
CA PRO A 35 -15.34 -15.66 -9.25
C PRO A 35 -14.36 -16.83 -9.06
N ALA A 36 -13.09 -16.49 -8.88
CA ALA A 36 -12.08 -17.49 -8.55
C ALA A 36 -12.58 -18.32 -7.35
N PRO A 37 -12.36 -19.64 -7.32
CA PRO A 37 -12.75 -20.46 -6.20
C PRO A 37 -12.19 -19.82 -4.92
N ALA A 38 -13.06 -19.61 -3.94
CA ALA A 38 -12.63 -19.13 -2.63
C ALA A 38 -11.50 -20.04 -2.15
N PRO A 39 -10.41 -19.49 -1.61
CA PRO A 39 -9.34 -20.30 -1.05
C PRO A 39 -10.00 -21.23 -0.03
N THR A 40 -9.86 -22.55 -0.24
CA THR A 40 -10.31 -23.54 0.72
C THR A 40 -9.67 -23.16 2.04
N ALA A 41 -10.49 -22.84 3.04
CA ALA A 41 -10.00 -22.59 4.38
C ALA A 41 -9.13 -23.80 4.74
N HIS A 42 -7.82 -23.60 4.85
CA HIS A 42 -6.89 -24.64 5.26
C HIS A 42 -7.28 -25.01 6.69
N ALA A 43 -8.01 -26.11 6.83
CA ALA A 43 -8.36 -26.65 8.12
C ALA A 43 -7.06 -26.89 8.88
N GLY A 44 -6.78 -26.04 9.88
CA GLY A 44 -5.65 -26.20 10.77
C GLY A 44 -4.28 -26.06 10.11
N ALA A 45 -4.02 -24.93 9.44
CA ALA A 45 -2.65 -24.60 9.08
C ALA A 45 -1.78 -24.75 10.34
N ASN A 46 -0.84 -25.70 10.32
CA ASN A 46 0.06 -25.90 11.43
C ASN A 46 0.95 -24.66 11.55
N VAL A 47 0.64 -23.79 12.51
CA VAL A 47 1.41 -22.56 12.79
C VAL A 47 2.73 -22.86 13.52
N HIS A 48 2.93 -24.11 13.95
CA HIS A 48 4.18 -24.53 14.56
C HIS A 48 5.17 -24.99 13.49
N LEU A 49 6.34 -24.36 13.51
CA LEU A 49 7.48 -24.81 12.73
C LEU A 49 8.45 -25.55 13.64
N LYS A 50 8.92 -26.71 13.20
CA LYS A 50 10.00 -27.43 13.87
C LYS A 50 11.33 -26.71 13.63
N PRO A 51 12.36 -26.98 14.47
CA PRO A 51 13.71 -26.49 14.21
C PRO A 51 14.17 -26.81 12.78
N GLY A 52 14.65 -25.77 12.05
CA GLY A 52 15.09 -25.91 10.66
C GLY A 52 13.99 -25.77 9.59
N GLU A 53 12.72 -25.78 9.96
CA GLU A 53 11.62 -25.51 9.02
C GLU A 53 11.47 -24.01 8.76
N LEU A 54 11.10 -23.68 7.52
CA LEU A 54 10.84 -22.30 7.08
C LEU A 54 9.34 -22.09 6.89
N ASP A 55 8.92 -20.84 7.06
CA ASP A 55 7.60 -20.41 6.63
C ASP A 55 7.49 -20.46 5.11
N THR A 56 6.29 -20.76 4.61
CA THR A 56 6.01 -20.83 3.17
C THR A 56 6.08 -19.45 2.52
N TYR A 57 5.65 -18.44 3.26
CA TYR A 57 5.62 -17.04 2.81
C TYR A 57 6.12 -16.12 3.90
N TYR A 58 6.40 -14.89 3.53
CA TYR A 58 6.54 -13.80 4.48
C TYR A 58 5.65 -12.64 4.07
N GLY A 59 5.26 -11.84 5.06
CA GLY A 59 4.53 -10.59 4.85
C GLY A 59 5.25 -9.44 5.54
N LEU A 60 4.90 -8.25 5.14
CA LEU A 60 5.44 -7.00 5.67
C LEU A 60 4.34 -6.26 6.44
N TRP A 61 4.65 -5.84 7.66
CA TRP A 61 3.75 -5.09 8.53
C TRP A 61 4.37 -3.79 8.99
N SER A 62 3.59 -2.73 8.99
CA SER A 62 4.01 -1.46 9.60
C SER A 62 4.00 -1.57 11.12
N GLY A 63 5.00 -0.99 11.77
CA GLY A 63 5.18 -1.05 13.23
C GLY A 63 4.52 0.10 14.01
N GLY A 64 3.70 0.95 13.37
CA GLY A 64 3.06 2.09 14.02
C GLY A 64 4.09 3.07 14.58
N HIS A 65 3.95 3.44 15.84
CA HIS A 65 4.85 4.38 16.50
C HIS A 65 6.28 3.89 16.70
N ASN A 66 6.56 2.60 16.50
CA ASN A 66 7.93 2.12 16.47
C ASN A 66 8.71 2.62 15.25
N GLY A 67 8.03 3.13 14.23
CA GLY A 67 8.66 3.69 13.03
C GLY A 67 9.43 2.66 12.20
N ASP A 68 9.11 1.39 12.35
CA ASP A 68 9.74 0.24 11.68
C ASP A 68 8.79 -0.49 10.74
N VAL A 69 9.32 -1.43 10.00
CA VAL A 69 8.57 -2.46 9.26
C VAL A 69 9.03 -3.82 9.75
N ARG A 70 8.09 -4.72 9.96
CA ARG A 70 8.35 -6.08 10.41
C ARG A 70 8.11 -7.07 9.30
N VAL A 71 9.01 -8.02 9.18
CA VAL A 71 8.88 -9.17 8.29
C VAL A 71 8.40 -10.34 9.13
N LEU A 72 7.18 -10.79 8.87
CA LEU A 72 6.59 -11.92 9.59
C LEU A 72 6.49 -13.14 8.68
N GLY A 73 6.86 -14.28 9.20
CA GLY A 73 6.69 -15.56 8.52
C GLY A 73 5.23 -16.00 8.53
N LEU A 74 4.79 -16.62 7.46
CA LEU A 74 3.44 -17.16 7.31
C LEU A 74 3.52 -18.65 6.94
N PRO A 75 2.84 -19.53 7.67
CA PRO A 75 1.71 -19.31 8.59
C PRO A 75 2.09 -19.07 10.06
N SER A 76 3.36 -19.15 10.47
CA SER A 76 3.74 -19.17 11.90
C SER A 76 3.46 -17.85 12.63
N GLY A 77 3.46 -16.71 11.95
CA GLY A 77 3.34 -15.39 12.56
C GLY A 77 4.61 -14.91 13.28
N ARG A 78 5.72 -15.67 13.22
CA ARG A 78 6.96 -15.29 13.88
C ARG A 78 7.61 -14.08 13.21
N GLU A 79 8.19 -13.18 14.00
CA GLU A 79 9.01 -12.10 13.48
C GLU A 79 10.32 -12.71 12.94
N ILE A 80 10.53 -12.57 11.62
CA ILE A 80 11.75 -13.02 10.93
C ILE A 80 12.80 -11.92 11.00
N HIS A 81 12.36 -10.66 10.78
CA HIS A 81 13.25 -9.52 10.73
C HIS A 81 12.49 -8.23 11.05
N ARG A 82 13.25 -7.24 11.55
CA ARG A 82 12.77 -5.88 11.79
C ARG A 82 13.61 -4.91 10.98
N ILE A 83 12.94 -4.04 10.24
CA ILE A 83 13.57 -3.03 9.39
C ILE A 83 13.29 -1.66 10.01
N PRO A 84 14.22 -1.06 10.75
CA PRO A 84 14.03 0.28 11.27
C PRO A 84 14.05 1.29 10.12
N CYS A 85 13.15 2.27 10.17
CA CYS A 85 13.01 3.30 9.15
C CYS A 85 13.11 4.70 9.76
N PHE A 86 12.14 5.09 10.58
CA PHE A 86 11.97 6.48 11.00
C PHE A 86 12.39 6.75 12.45
N VAL A 87 12.45 5.71 13.27
CA VAL A 87 12.84 5.80 14.67
C VAL A 87 14.18 5.12 14.86
N PRO A 88 15.11 5.71 15.66
CA PRO A 88 16.40 5.09 15.92
C PRO A 88 16.27 3.71 16.58
N ASP A 89 17.12 2.79 16.18
CA ASP A 89 17.25 1.48 16.78
C ASP A 89 18.73 1.18 17.08
N ALA A 90 19.10 1.31 18.35
CA ALA A 90 20.47 1.14 18.80
C ALA A 90 21.00 -0.29 18.64
N LEU A 91 20.11 -1.31 18.65
CA LEU A 91 20.51 -2.72 18.52
C LEU A 91 21.12 -3.04 17.17
N VAL A 92 20.70 -2.31 16.13
CA VAL A 92 21.24 -2.48 14.76
C VAL A 92 22.01 -1.24 14.27
N GLY A 93 22.27 -0.28 15.14
CA GLY A 93 23.02 0.93 14.80
C GLY A 93 22.24 1.96 13.98
N TRP A 94 20.93 1.77 13.80
CA TRP A 94 20.11 2.68 13.02
C TRP A 94 19.89 4.01 13.75
N GLY A 95 20.21 5.12 13.06
CA GLY A 95 20.20 6.46 13.66
C GLY A 95 21.44 6.74 14.52
N ILE A 96 22.41 5.80 14.60
CA ILE A 96 23.65 5.92 15.36
C ILE A 96 24.83 6.08 14.41
N THR A 97 24.91 5.25 13.36
CA THR A 97 25.99 5.34 12.36
C THR A 97 25.80 6.53 11.43
N ASN A 98 26.88 7.01 10.82
CA ASN A 98 26.83 8.14 9.88
C ASN A 98 25.95 7.82 8.66
N GLU A 99 26.01 6.59 8.17
CA GLU A 99 25.24 6.13 7.02
C GLU A 99 23.73 6.16 7.33
N SER A 100 23.31 5.63 8.46
CA SER A 100 21.91 5.63 8.87
C SER A 100 21.40 7.04 9.18
N LYS A 101 22.23 7.89 9.79
CA LYS A 101 21.92 9.32 10.01
C LYS A 101 21.74 10.07 8.69
N ALA A 102 22.54 9.76 7.67
CA ALA A 102 22.40 10.36 6.34
C ALA A 102 21.05 10.00 5.70
N VAL A 103 20.56 8.77 5.89
CA VAL A 103 19.25 8.33 5.40
C VAL A 103 18.11 8.98 6.19
N MET A 104 18.20 9.01 7.52
CA MET A 104 17.16 9.56 8.40
C MET A 104 17.07 11.09 8.36
N GLY A 105 18.15 11.76 8.03
CA GLY A 105 18.27 13.21 8.03
C GLY A 105 18.64 13.79 9.40
N THR A 106 19.55 14.75 9.39
CA THR A 106 20.06 15.42 10.58
C THR A 106 19.79 16.93 10.56
N LYS A 107 19.84 17.53 11.73
CA LYS A 107 19.93 18.97 11.94
C LYS A 107 21.37 19.46 11.73
N PRO A 108 21.59 20.78 11.65
CA PRO A 108 22.95 21.35 11.59
C PRO A 108 23.88 20.96 12.75
N ASP A 109 23.32 20.66 13.92
CA ASP A 109 24.05 20.21 15.10
C ASP A 109 24.42 18.72 15.09
N GLY A 110 24.07 17.98 14.00
CA GLY A 110 24.35 16.55 13.84
C GLY A 110 23.36 15.62 14.55
N ASN A 111 22.38 16.16 15.28
CA ASN A 111 21.31 15.36 15.87
C ASN A 111 20.29 14.95 14.80
N LEU A 112 19.60 13.82 15.00
CA LEU A 112 18.51 13.42 14.13
C LEU A 112 17.42 14.50 14.08
N ARG A 113 16.85 14.72 12.86
CA ARG A 113 15.79 15.70 12.69
C ARG A 113 14.49 15.26 13.35
N TYR A 114 14.21 13.96 13.29
CA TYR A 114 13.05 13.35 13.91
C TYR A 114 13.44 12.06 14.62
N THR A 115 12.81 11.77 15.75
CA THR A 115 13.04 10.58 16.57
C THR A 115 11.74 9.83 16.91
N VAL A 116 10.62 10.37 16.44
CA VAL A 116 9.28 9.76 16.56
C VAL A 116 8.64 9.66 15.19
N ALA A 117 7.78 8.69 14.99
CA ALA A 117 7.11 8.44 13.72
C ALA A 117 5.78 7.73 13.94
N ASP A 118 5.01 7.59 12.88
CA ASP A 118 3.80 6.78 12.86
C ASP A 118 3.67 6.11 11.49
N THR A 119 4.10 4.85 11.41
CA THR A 119 4.07 4.06 10.17
C THR A 119 2.73 3.35 10.02
N HIS A 120 2.11 3.46 8.86
CA HIS A 120 0.82 2.84 8.58
C HIS A 120 0.83 2.00 7.31
N HIS A 121 0.67 2.64 6.16
CA HIS A 121 0.49 1.95 4.89
C HIS A 121 1.82 1.50 4.31
N LEU A 122 1.85 0.25 3.90
CA LEU A 122 3.01 -0.35 3.25
C LEU A 122 2.58 -0.95 1.91
N HIS A 123 3.32 -0.61 0.86
CA HIS A 123 3.11 -1.16 -0.47
C HIS A 123 4.42 -1.56 -1.12
N ALA A 124 4.41 -2.69 -1.82
CA ALA A 124 5.57 -3.20 -2.56
C ALA A 124 5.55 -2.74 -4.02
N SER A 125 6.71 -2.79 -4.67
CA SER A 125 6.88 -2.54 -6.10
C SER A 125 6.33 -3.66 -6.95
N TYR A 126 6.06 -3.31 -8.21
CA TYR A 126 5.49 -4.21 -9.20
C TYR A 126 6.39 -4.36 -10.42
N LYS A 127 6.29 -5.51 -11.07
CA LYS A 127 6.74 -5.77 -12.43
C LYS A 127 5.75 -6.73 -13.09
N ASP A 128 5.38 -6.46 -14.34
CA ASP A 128 4.40 -7.27 -15.11
C ASP A 128 3.08 -7.49 -14.34
N GLY A 129 2.64 -6.46 -13.59
CA GLY A 129 1.42 -6.50 -12.78
C GLY A 129 1.51 -7.28 -11.46
N ASN A 130 2.64 -7.93 -11.18
CA ASN A 130 2.88 -8.71 -9.96
C ASN A 130 3.87 -8.00 -9.02
N TYR A 131 3.88 -8.37 -7.74
CA TYR A 131 4.94 -7.94 -6.83
C TYR A 131 6.28 -8.50 -7.31
N ASP A 132 7.30 -7.62 -7.35
CA ASP A 132 8.60 -7.96 -7.91
C ASP A 132 9.68 -8.25 -6.86
N GLY A 133 9.36 -8.07 -5.58
CA GLY A 133 10.27 -8.32 -4.47
C GLY A 133 11.44 -7.35 -4.35
N ARG A 134 11.45 -6.22 -5.08
CA ARG A 134 12.58 -5.29 -5.11
C ARG A 134 12.50 -4.23 -4.03
N TYR A 135 11.35 -3.56 -3.94
CA TYR A 135 11.15 -2.44 -3.04
C TYR A 135 9.82 -2.52 -2.32
N ALA A 136 9.79 -1.90 -1.15
CA ALA A 136 8.56 -1.53 -0.47
C ALA A 136 8.67 -0.08 0.01
N TRP A 137 7.53 0.56 0.22
CA TRP A 137 7.44 1.90 0.80
C TRP A 137 6.51 1.88 1.98
N VAL A 138 6.86 2.67 2.99
CA VAL A 138 6.04 2.90 4.18
C VAL A 138 6.00 4.39 4.48
N ASN A 139 4.87 4.87 4.96
CA ASN A 139 4.71 6.28 5.34
C ASN A 139 5.12 6.53 6.80
N ASP A 140 5.49 7.78 7.07
CA ASP A 140 5.48 8.39 8.39
C ASP A 140 4.42 9.48 8.39
N LYS A 141 3.29 9.19 9.00
CA LYS A 141 2.13 10.08 9.03
C LYS A 141 2.38 11.37 9.81
N ILE A 142 3.14 11.28 10.90
CA ILE A 142 3.39 12.43 11.80
C ILE A 142 4.24 13.49 11.10
N ASN A 143 5.30 13.06 10.41
CA ASN A 143 6.30 13.98 9.87
C ASN A 143 6.22 14.10 8.34
N ALA A 144 5.15 13.58 7.70
CA ALA A 144 4.95 13.59 6.25
C ALA A 144 6.19 13.13 5.48
N ARG A 145 6.65 11.92 5.76
CA ARG A 145 7.80 11.29 5.11
C ARG A 145 7.43 9.94 4.51
N ILE A 146 8.18 9.54 3.50
CA ILE A 146 8.09 8.20 2.93
C ILE A 146 9.47 7.53 2.98
N ALA A 147 9.53 6.31 3.49
CA ALA A 147 10.71 5.47 3.45
C ALA A 147 10.61 4.46 2.32
N ARG A 148 11.73 4.25 1.61
CA ARG A 148 11.90 3.15 0.68
C ARG A 148 12.75 2.07 1.34
N ILE A 149 12.30 0.84 1.21
CA ILE A 149 12.95 -0.36 1.74
C ILE A 149 13.40 -1.22 0.55
N ARG A 150 14.65 -1.60 0.56
CA ARG A 150 15.19 -2.63 -0.33
C ARG A 150 14.87 -3.99 0.26
N LEU A 151 14.13 -4.81 -0.48
CA LEU A 151 13.70 -6.13 -0.01
C LEU A 151 14.78 -7.22 -0.19
N ASP A 152 15.79 -6.97 -1.02
CA ASP A 152 16.95 -7.87 -1.19
C ASP A 152 17.86 -7.92 0.05
N TYR A 153 17.89 -6.83 0.84
CA TYR A 153 18.68 -6.73 2.09
C TYR A 153 17.83 -6.42 3.32
N PHE A 154 16.53 -6.21 3.17
CA PHE A 154 15.64 -5.74 4.23
C PHE A 154 16.16 -4.48 4.94
N VAL A 155 16.53 -3.48 4.17
CA VAL A 155 17.08 -2.24 4.70
C VAL A 155 16.35 -1.01 4.15
N CYS A 156 16.08 -0.03 5.01
CA CYS A 156 15.64 1.29 4.59
C CYS A 156 16.82 2.03 3.97
N ASP A 157 16.76 2.31 2.67
CA ASP A 157 17.85 2.95 1.94
C ASP A 157 17.60 4.42 1.61
N LYS A 158 16.36 4.89 1.77
CA LYS A 158 16.00 6.27 1.47
C LYS A 158 14.79 6.72 2.26
N ILE A 159 14.85 7.92 2.80
CA ILE A 159 13.69 8.64 3.34
C ILE A 159 13.54 9.95 2.57
N THR A 160 12.32 10.25 2.15
CA THR A 160 11.98 11.48 1.42
C THR A 160 10.93 12.23 2.20
N ASP A 161 11.19 13.51 2.47
CA ASP A 161 10.20 14.42 3.04
C ASP A 161 9.22 14.86 1.96
N LEU A 162 7.96 15.01 2.34
CA LEU A 162 6.90 15.51 1.49
C LEU A 162 6.56 16.94 1.95
N PRO A 163 7.05 17.98 1.27
CA PRO A 163 6.78 19.35 1.67
C PRO A 163 5.31 19.70 1.46
N ASN A 164 4.78 20.54 2.35
CA ASN A 164 3.40 21.05 2.28
C ASN A 164 2.31 19.97 2.37
N VAL A 165 2.63 18.83 2.95
CA VAL A 165 1.68 17.73 3.21
C VAL A 165 1.54 17.56 4.71
N GLN A 166 0.31 17.35 5.18
CA GLN A 166 0.00 17.00 6.56
C GLN A 166 -0.86 15.74 6.58
N GLY A 167 -0.68 14.91 7.60
CA GLY A 167 -1.47 13.70 7.76
C GLY A 167 -1.27 12.68 6.62
N PHE A 168 -0.11 12.71 5.99
CA PHE A 168 0.24 11.82 4.89
C PHE A 168 -0.09 10.36 5.22
N HIS A 169 -0.98 9.77 4.44
CA HIS A 169 -1.51 8.45 4.78
C HIS A 169 -1.44 7.44 3.63
N GLY A 170 -1.86 7.81 2.43
CA GLY A 170 -1.93 6.88 1.29
C GLY A 170 -0.59 6.75 0.54
N ILE A 171 -0.25 5.51 0.14
CA ILE A 171 0.90 5.20 -0.73
C ILE A 171 0.40 4.28 -1.85
N PHE A 172 0.64 4.65 -3.10
CA PHE A 172 0.18 3.90 -4.26
C PHE A 172 1.29 3.83 -5.32
N PRO A 173 2.13 2.77 -5.31
CA PRO A 173 3.07 2.53 -6.39
C PRO A 173 2.33 2.24 -7.70
N ASP A 174 2.80 2.82 -8.82
CA ASP A 174 2.30 2.43 -10.13
C ASP A 174 2.70 1.00 -10.47
N LYS A 175 1.88 0.33 -11.29
CA LYS A 175 2.16 -1.05 -11.73
C LYS A 175 2.86 -1.09 -13.08
N ALA A 176 2.73 0.01 -13.84
CA ALA A 176 3.32 0.21 -15.15
C ALA A 176 3.26 1.70 -15.48
N ASP A 177 4.04 2.16 -16.45
CA ASP A 177 3.91 3.53 -16.94
C ASP A 177 2.64 3.64 -17.80
N PRO A 178 1.76 4.66 -17.55
CA PRO A 178 0.53 4.82 -18.30
C PRO A 178 0.74 5.32 -19.75
N VAL A 179 1.92 5.79 -20.06
CA VAL A 179 2.25 6.37 -21.39
C VAL A 179 3.13 5.44 -22.20
N ASP A 180 4.14 4.82 -21.57
CA ASP A 180 5.07 3.91 -22.23
C ASP A 180 4.81 2.46 -21.84
N PRO A 181 4.18 1.65 -22.70
CA PRO A 181 3.88 0.26 -22.41
C PRO A 181 5.12 -0.64 -22.29
N ALA A 182 6.30 -0.17 -22.71
CA ALA A 182 7.56 -0.91 -22.50
C ALA A 182 8.01 -0.85 -21.03
N ILE A 183 7.50 0.10 -20.26
CA ILE A 183 7.79 0.26 -18.84
C ILE A 183 6.69 -0.44 -18.03
N ASN A 184 6.88 -1.71 -17.77
CA ASN A 184 5.93 -2.60 -17.09
C ASN A 184 6.27 -2.84 -15.61
N TYR A 185 6.92 -1.86 -14.97
CA TYR A 185 7.36 -1.91 -13.58
C TYR A 185 7.12 -0.58 -12.87
N THR A 186 7.16 -0.59 -11.54
CA THR A 186 6.99 0.61 -10.71
C THR A 186 8.08 1.64 -10.98
N THR A 187 7.67 2.82 -11.42
CA THR A 187 8.55 3.99 -11.62
C THR A 187 8.19 5.15 -10.70
N ARG A 188 6.95 5.20 -10.21
CA ARG A 188 6.41 6.27 -9.38
C ARG A 188 5.66 5.73 -8.19
N VAL A 189 5.65 6.54 -7.14
CA VAL A 189 4.82 6.30 -5.97
C VAL A 189 3.97 7.53 -5.73
N PHE A 190 2.67 7.37 -5.82
CA PHE A 190 1.70 8.41 -5.53
C PHE A 190 1.42 8.44 -4.03
N CYS A 191 1.38 9.64 -3.47
CA CYS A 191 1.17 9.87 -2.05
C CYS A 191 -0.06 10.74 -1.87
N GLY A 192 -0.93 10.34 -0.91
CA GLY A 192 -2.14 11.08 -0.54
C GLY A 192 -2.06 11.57 0.91
N GLY A 193 -2.42 12.85 1.12
CA GLY A 193 -2.48 13.48 2.43
C GLY A 193 -3.41 14.67 2.43
#